data_327d16f7d8b043942ef5f6dcc72d9db4
#
_entry.id   327d16f7d8b043942ef5f6dcc72d9db4
#
_cell.length_a   1.000
_cell.length_b   1.000
_cell.length_c   1.000
_cell.angle_alpha   90.00
_cell.angle_beta   90.00
_cell.angle_gamma   90.00
#
_symmetry.space_group_name_H-M   'P 1'
#
loop_
_entity.id
_entity.type
_entity.pdbx_description
1 polymer ?
#
loop_
_entity_poly.entity_id
_entity_poly.type
_entity_poly.pdbx_seq_one_letter_code
_entity_poly.pdbx_strand_id
1 'polypeptide(L)'
;MNILFTSAGRRTYIIHYFQQALQGNGKVYASNSIYTYTLSQADGYTISPEIYNPNYIPFLIEYCKKQQITAIIPLFDIDLPVLAKNYDQFAQEGITLVVSDYPVTQICNDKWATYQFLLKAGLTPPPTFLTLPDTINALNTDSITFPLIVKPRWGMGSIGIYSVNNLEELNILYSKLKHDIWNTALRFESAADKEECIIIQQHIEGQEYGIEILNDLDCNYTATFSKKKIAMRSGETDIAETVDPTPFIPIAQTISSNLRHRAMLDVDCFISPSGQIIVLEMNCRFGGQYPFTHNAGVNVPRQLIQWLSGGETNHSLLTQQCGIRSCKEINPVIF
;
A
#
# COMPACT_ATOMS: atom_id res chain seq x y z
N MET A 1 -22.16 13.37 3.18
CA MET A 1 -20.72 13.47 2.79
C MET A 1 -20.51 12.75 1.48
N ASN A 2 -19.85 13.36 0.50
CA ASN A 2 -19.49 12.70 -0.77
C ASN A 2 -17.99 12.42 -0.78
N ILE A 3 -17.61 11.18 -1.14
CA ILE A 3 -16.22 10.70 -1.10
C ILE A 3 -15.82 10.25 -2.51
N LEU A 4 -14.62 10.60 -2.96
CA LEU A 4 -14.04 10.13 -4.21
C LEU A 4 -12.90 9.15 -3.92
N PHE A 5 -12.96 7.99 -4.54
CA PHE A 5 -11.81 7.08 -4.64
C PHE A 5 -11.08 7.32 -5.96
N THR A 6 -9.80 7.69 -5.88
CA THR A 6 -8.95 7.78 -7.08
C THR A 6 -8.25 6.47 -7.34
N SER A 7 -7.98 6.19 -8.62
CA SER A 7 -7.31 4.97 -9.06
C SER A 7 -7.97 3.69 -8.53
N ALA A 8 -9.30 3.63 -8.60
CA ALA A 8 -10.11 2.58 -7.97
C ALA A 8 -9.80 1.16 -8.49
N GLY A 9 -9.33 1.03 -9.74
CA GLY A 9 -8.85 -0.22 -10.32
C GLY A 9 -9.87 -1.34 -10.26
N ARG A 10 -9.56 -2.44 -9.53
CA ARG A 10 -10.43 -3.60 -9.30
C ARG A 10 -10.94 -3.69 -7.86
N ARG A 11 -10.91 -2.61 -7.08
CA ARG A 11 -11.23 -2.61 -5.65
C ARG A 11 -12.69 -2.33 -5.37
N THR A 12 -13.61 -3.02 -6.06
CA THR A 12 -15.05 -2.89 -5.94
C THR A 12 -15.52 -3.04 -4.48
N TYR A 13 -14.89 -3.93 -3.72
CA TYR A 13 -15.20 -4.13 -2.31
C TYR A 13 -15.05 -2.86 -1.47
N ILE A 14 -14.04 -2.01 -1.73
CA ILE A 14 -13.88 -0.74 -1.01
C ILE A 14 -15.05 0.19 -1.29
N ILE A 15 -15.49 0.30 -2.54
CA ILE A 15 -16.66 1.10 -2.92
C ILE A 15 -17.88 0.65 -2.09
N HIS A 16 -18.16 -0.64 -2.09
CA HIS A 16 -19.31 -1.20 -1.35
C HIS A 16 -19.19 -0.99 0.17
N TYR A 17 -18.02 -1.17 0.76
CA TYR A 17 -17.81 -0.94 2.20
C TYR A 17 -18.09 0.51 2.60
N PHE A 18 -17.68 1.48 1.78
CA PHE A 18 -17.95 2.89 2.06
C PHE A 18 -19.41 3.27 1.79
N GLN A 19 -20.05 2.72 0.75
CA GLN A 19 -21.50 2.89 0.54
C GLN A 19 -22.30 2.37 1.74
N GLN A 20 -21.98 1.17 2.24
CA GLN A 20 -22.60 0.61 3.44
C GLN A 20 -22.33 1.48 4.67
N ALA A 21 -21.10 1.97 4.84
CA ALA A 21 -20.71 2.79 5.97
C ALA A 21 -21.40 4.16 5.98
N LEU A 22 -21.68 4.76 4.82
CA LEU A 22 -22.41 6.02 4.68
C LEU A 22 -23.89 5.89 5.02
N GLN A 23 -24.50 4.70 4.91
CA GLN A 23 -25.90 4.44 5.25
C GLN A 23 -26.89 5.44 4.58
N GLY A 24 -26.63 5.83 3.34
CA GLY A 24 -27.43 6.79 2.60
C GLY A 24 -27.18 8.27 2.93
N ASN A 25 -26.26 8.59 3.87
CA ASN A 25 -25.92 9.97 4.22
C ASN A 25 -24.81 10.57 3.33
N GLY A 26 -24.75 10.14 2.07
CA GLY A 26 -23.78 10.61 1.09
C GLY A 26 -23.60 9.63 -0.06
N LYS A 27 -22.64 9.94 -0.92
CA LYS A 27 -22.36 9.16 -2.14
C LYS A 27 -20.88 8.80 -2.23
N VAL A 28 -20.62 7.65 -2.82
CA VAL A 28 -19.27 7.19 -3.15
C VAL A 28 -19.05 7.35 -4.65
N TYR A 29 -18.06 8.15 -5.00
CA TYR A 29 -17.60 8.35 -6.38
C TYR A 29 -16.28 7.61 -6.61
N ALA A 30 -16.03 7.25 -7.86
CA ALA A 30 -14.78 6.59 -8.26
C ALA A 30 -14.20 7.21 -9.53
N SER A 31 -12.87 7.29 -9.60
CA SER A 31 -12.15 7.67 -10.81
C SER A 31 -11.06 6.66 -11.17
N ASN A 32 -10.80 6.54 -12.47
CA ASN A 32 -9.72 5.75 -13.02
C ASN A 32 -9.40 6.28 -14.42
N SER A 33 -8.20 6.01 -14.96
CA SER A 33 -7.83 6.45 -16.32
C SER A 33 -8.50 5.64 -17.44
N ILE A 34 -9.02 4.46 -17.11
CA ILE A 34 -9.81 3.63 -18.02
C ILE A 34 -11.10 3.19 -17.34
N TYR A 35 -12.13 2.86 -18.12
CA TYR A 35 -13.37 2.33 -17.57
C TYR A 35 -13.15 0.91 -17.02
N THR A 36 -13.65 0.65 -15.82
CA THR A 36 -13.57 -0.64 -15.13
C THR A 36 -14.90 -0.99 -14.48
N TYR A 37 -15.13 -2.27 -14.19
CA TYR A 37 -16.33 -2.69 -13.45
C TYR A 37 -16.49 -1.94 -12.12
N THR A 38 -15.40 -1.68 -11.41
CA THR A 38 -15.41 -0.92 -10.14
C THR A 38 -16.07 0.46 -10.30
N LEU A 39 -15.82 1.15 -11.43
CA LEU A 39 -16.44 2.46 -11.68
C LEU A 39 -17.96 2.35 -11.82
N SER A 40 -18.48 1.28 -12.43
CA SER A 40 -19.92 1.06 -12.59
C SER A 40 -20.64 0.77 -11.26
N GLN A 41 -19.91 0.41 -10.20
CA GLN A 41 -20.46 0.08 -8.89
C GLN A 41 -20.50 1.28 -7.93
N ALA A 42 -19.87 2.40 -8.30
CA ALA A 42 -19.95 3.65 -7.54
C ALA A 42 -21.27 4.40 -7.81
N ASP A 43 -21.69 5.29 -6.90
CA ASP A 43 -22.85 6.14 -7.08
C ASP A 43 -22.66 7.18 -8.20
N GLY A 44 -21.42 7.42 -8.59
CA GLY A 44 -21.01 8.19 -9.74
C GLY A 44 -19.53 7.97 -10.05
N TYR A 45 -19.16 8.17 -11.29
CA TYR A 45 -17.77 7.96 -11.70
C TYR A 45 -17.29 8.97 -12.74
N THR A 46 -15.97 8.98 -12.94
CA THR A 46 -15.35 9.73 -14.03
C THR A 46 -14.12 8.99 -14.56
N ILE A 47 -13.81 9.21 -15.85
CA ILE A 47 -12.54 8.81 -16.43
C ILE A 47 -11.59 10.00 -16.29
N SER A 48 -10.59 9.84 -15.44
CA SER A 48 -9.58 10.87 -15.20
C SER A 48 -8.45 10.80 -16.22
N PRO A 49 -7.72 11.89 -16.44
CA PRO A 49 -6.39 11.80 -17.05
C PRO A 49 -5.49 10.82 -16.29
N GLU A 50 -4.42 10.36 -16.94
CA GLU A 50 -3.38 9.56 -16.26
C GLU A 50 -2.73 10.39 -15.13
N ILE A 51 -2.25 9.72 -14.09
CA ILE A 51 -1.74 10.34 -12.85
C ILE A 51 -0.64 11.37 -13.12
N TYR A 52 0.26 11.10 -14.07
CA TYR A 52 1.35 12.03 -14.43
C TYR A 52 0.97 13.10 -15.47
N ASN A 53 -0.30 13.12 -15.93
CA ASN A 53 -0.76 14.17 -16.82
C ASN A 53 -0.88 15.50 -16.04
N PRO A 54 -0.35 16.63 -16.57
CA PRO A 54 -0.46 17.93 -15.90
C PRO A 54 -1.90 18.36 -15.58
N ASN A 55 -2.88 17.86 -16.31
CA ASN A 55 -4.30 18.15 -16.08
C ASN A 55 -4.93 17.27 -15.00
N TYR A 56 -4.22 16.29 -14.42
CA TYR A 56 -4.81 15.34 -13.45
C TYR A 56 -5.36 16.06 -12.20
N ILE A 57 -4.56 16.90 -11.56
CA ILE A 57 -4.95 17.63 -10.35
C ILE A 57 -6.07 18.64 -10.63
N PRO A 58 -5.97 19.54 -11.65
CA PRO A 58 -7.06 20.45 -12.00
C PRO A 58 -8.36 19.73 -12.30
N PHE A 59 -8.30 18.61 -13.04
CA PHE A 59 -9.46 17.78 -13.36
C PHE A 59 -10.14 17.23 -12.10
N LEU A 60 -9.38 16.68 -11.16
CA LEU A 60 -9.92 16.14 -9.91
C LEU A 60 -10.60 17.23 -9.07
N ILE A 61 -9.99 18.41 -8.96
CA ILE A 61 -10.55 19.55 -8.22
C ILE A 61 -11.88 19.98 -8.85
N GLU A 62 -11.92 20.17 -10.17
CA GLU A 62 -13.14 20.54 -10.90
C GLU A 62 -14.25 19.49 -10.70
N TYR A 63 -13.90 18.22 -10.85
CA TYR A 63 -14.86 17.12 -10.63
C TYR A 63 -15.40 17.10 -9.21
N CYS A 64 -14.53 17.26 -8.21
CA CYS A 64 -14.95 17.32 -6.81
C CYS A 64 -15.91 18.49 -6.54
N LYS A 65 -15.62 19.66 -7.05
CA LYS A 65 -16.51 20.84 -6.94
C LYS A 65 -17.89 20.56 -7.58
N LYS A 66 -17.89 20.04 -8.79
CA LYS A 66 -19.12 19.70 -9.52
C LYS A 66 -19.99 18.67 -8.80
N GLN A 67 -19.37 17.68 -8.16
CA GLN A 67 -20.07 16.58 -7.48
C GLN A 67 -20.22 16.82 -5.97
N GLN A 68 -19.79 17.99 -5.46
CA GLN A 68 -19.79 18.33 -4.03
C GLN A 68 -19.07 17.28 -3.18
N ILE A 69 -17.94 16.77 -3.68
CA ILE A 69 -17.08 15.81 -3.00
C ILE A 69 -16.25 16.57 -1.97
N THR A 70 -16.27 16.07 -0.73
CA THR A 70 -15.58 16.70 0.41
C THR A 70 -14.33 15.94 0.86
N ALA A 71 -14.14 14.69 0.39
CA ALA A 71 -12.97 13.90 0.72
C ALA A 71 -12.51 13.04 -0.46
N ILE A 72 -11.19 12.87 -0.60
CA ILE A 72 -10.55 11.97 -1.57
C ILE A 72 -9.76 10.92 -0.81
N ILE A 73 -9.91 9.65 -1.19
CA ILE A 73 -9.16 8.51 -0.66
C ILE A 73 -8.48 7.80 -1.82
N PRO A 74 -7.16 7.96 -2.00
CA PRO A 74 -6.43 7.28 -3.06
C PRO A 74 -6.21 5.79 -2.74
N LEU A 75 -6.28 4.96 -3.79
CA LEU A 75 -6.14 3.50 -3.66
C LEU A 75 -4.89 2.94 -4.36
N PHE A 76 -4.03 3.78 -4.94
CA PHE A 76 -2.90 3.33 -5.73
C PHE A 76 -1.61 4.07 -5.33
N ASP A 77 -0.52 3.33 -5.20
CA ASP A 77 0.74 3.82 -4.63
C ASP A 77 1.33 5.01 -5.40
N ILE A 78 1.25 5.00 -6.73
CA ILE A 78 1.74 6.09 -7.60
C ILE A 78 0.92 7.39 -7.43
N ASP A 79 -0.35 7.27 -7.10
CA ASP A 79 -1.27 8.41 -6.92
C ASP A 79 -0.94 9.21 -5.65
N LEU A 80 -0.46 8.52 -4.61
CA LEU A 80 -0.20 9.10 -3.30
C LEU A 80 0.78 10.28 -3.32
N PRO A 81 1.99 10.17 -3.90
CA PRO A 81 2.93 11.29 -3.90
C PRO A 81 2.46 12.45 -4.77
N VAL A 82 1.69 12.20 -5.84
CA VAL A 82 1.15 13.24 -6.69
C VAL A 82 0.09 14.05 -5.95
N LEU A 83 -0.84 13.38 -5.25
CA LEU A 83 -1.84 14.05 -4.43
C LEU A 83 -1.22 14.75 -3.22
N ALA A 84 -0.26 14.11 -2.53
CA ALA A 84 0.40 14.70 -1.37
C ALA A 84 1.14 16.00 -1.70
N LYS A 85 1.79 16.10 -2.87
CA LYS A 85 2.43 17.34 -3.35
C LYS A 85 1.45 18.49 -3.57
N ASN A 86 0.19 18.18 -3.85
CA ASN A 86 -0.85 19.14 -4.17
C ASN A 86 -1.87 19.31 -3.04
N TYR A 87 -1.54 18.86 -1.82
CA TYR A 87 -2.43 18.84 -0.66
C TYR A 87 -3.12 20.20 -0.43
N ASP A 88 -2.34 21.29 -0.43
CA ASP A 88 -2.84 22.63 -0.15
C ASP A 88 -3.85 23.13 -1.21
N GLN A 89 -3.71 22.71 -2.47
CA GLN A 89 -4.67 23.09 -3.52
C GLN A 89 -6.05 22.49 -3.25
N PHE A 90 -6.11 21.23 -2.80
CA PHE A 90 -7.37 20.59 -2.40
C PHE A 90 -7.94 21.18 -1.12
N ALA A 91 -7.09 21.45 -0.12
CA ALA A 91 -7.51 22.05 1.14
C ALA A 91 -8.13 23.45 0.95
N GLN A 92 -7.57 24.28 0.05
CA GLN A 92 -8.12 25.60 -0.31
C GLN A 92 -9.52 25.52 -0.91
N GLU A 93 -9.86 24.40 -1.55
CA GLU A 93 -11.19 24.15 -2.13
C GLU A 93 -12.12 23.38 -1.15
N GLY A 94 -11.71 23.20 0.11
CA GLY A 94 -12.48 22.50 1.12
C GLY A 94 -12.54 20.97 0.94
N ILE A 95 -11.59 20.39 0.20
CA ILE A 95 -11.51 18.96 -0.09
C ILE A 95 -10.43 18.34 0.80
N THR A 96 -10.82 17.41 1.66
CA THR A 96 -9.88 16.68 2.52
C THR A 96 -9.22 15.53 1.75
N LEU A 97 -7.91 15.54 1.64
CA LEU A 97 -7.16 14.37 1.14
C LEU A 97 -6.84 13.43 2.30
N VAL A 98 -7.31 12.17 2.23
CA VAL A 98 -6.90 11.09 3.13
C VAL A 98 -5.61 10.48 2.56
N VAL A 99 -4.55 11.24 2.62
CA VAL A 99 -3.21 10.89 2.14
C VAL A 99 -2.18 11.35 3.15
N SER A 100 -1.13 10.55 3.34
CA SER A 100 0.00 10.93 4.19
C SER A 100 0.81 12.06 3.55
N ASP A 101 1.58 12.77 4.36
CA ASP A 101 2.46 13.84 3.88
C ASP A 101 3.46 13.32 2.84
N TYR A 102 3.89 14.19 1.92
CA TYR A 102 4.74 13.81 0.79
C TYR A 102 6.00 13.02 1.19
N PRO A 103 6.77 13.37 2.24
CA PRO A 103 7.92 12.57 2.67
C PRO A 103 7.54 11.13 3.07
N VAL A 104 6.38 10.95 3.70
CA VAL A 104 5.86 9.63 4.09
C VAL A 104 5.53 8.79 2.86
N THR A 105 4.86 9.39 1.87
CA THR A 105 4.54 8.68 0.62
C THR A 105 5.81 8.27 -0.13
N GLN A 106 6.88 9.09 -0.09
CA GLN A 106 8.16 8.75 -0.69
C GLN A 106 8.84 7.57 0.02
N ILE A 107 8.83 7.54 1.37
CA ILE A 107 9.38 6.41 2.14
C ILE A 107 8.65 5.12 1.79
N CYS A 108 7.33 5.14 1.68
CA CYS A 108 6.53 3.95 1.38
C CYS A 108 6.67 3.49 -0.08
N ASN A 109 6.85 4.40 -1.03
CA ASN A 109 6.91 4.09 -2.46
C ASN A 109 8.31 3.62 -2.91
N ASP A 110 9.38 4.03 -2.23
CA ASP A 110 10.77 3.65 -2.49
C ASP A 110 11.23 2.56 -1.52
N LYS A 111 11.43 1.33 -2.01
CA LYS A 111 11.85 0.18 -1.19
C LYS A 111 13.20 0.36 -0.51
N TRP A 112 14.09 1.16 -1.10
CA TRP A 112 15.35 1.53 -0.46
C TRP A 112 15.12 2.53 0.68
N ALA A 113 14.28 3.54 0.48
CA ALA A 113 13.91 4.47 1.54
C ALA A 113 13.15 3.76 2.68
N THR A 114 12.26 2.80 2.36
CA THR A 114 11.64 1.92 3.35
C THR A 114 12.69 1.16 4.17
N TYR A 115 13.67 0.53 3.51
CA TYR A 115 14.76 -0.20 4.17
C TYR A 115 15.55 0.70 5.14
N GLN A 116 15.95 1.88 4.68
CA GLN A 116 16.69 2.85 5.50
C GLN A 116 15.86 3.37 6.68
N PHE A 117 14.57 3.65 6.44
CA PHE A 117 13.64 4.07 7.50
C PHE A 117 13.51 2.99 8.58
N LEU A 118 13.33 1.73 8.21
CA LEU A 118 13.18 0.63 9.15
C LEU A 118 14.43 0.45 10.00
N LEU A 119 15.62 0.50 9.41
CA LEU A 119 16.89 0.46 10.16
C LEU A 119 17.00 1.61 11.16
N LYS A 120 16.68 2.84 10.71
CA LYS A 120 16.73 4.03 11.57
C LYS A 120 15.73 3.96 12.73
N ALA A 121 14.57 3.33 12.50
CA ALA A 121 13.55 3.08 13.52
C ALA A 121 13.89 1.92 14.47
N GLY A 122 15.06 1.26 14.32
CA GLY A 122 15.48 0.13 15.13
C GLY A 122 14.72 -1.17 14.82
N LEU A 123 14.10 -1.25 13.64
CA LEU A 123 13.39 -2.44 13.16
C LEU A 123 14.29 -3.27 12.26
N THR A 124 13.90 -4.50 12.00
CA THR A 124 14.67 -5.44 11.18
C THR A 124 14.02 -5.59 9.80
N PRO A 125 14.54 -4.93 8.75
CA PRO A 125 14.23 -5.26 7.36
C PRO A 125 15.14 -6.37 6.84
N PRO A 126 14.83 -7.03 5.71
CA PRO A 126 15.77 -7.91 5.03
C PRO A 126 17.01 -7.12 4.57
N PRO A 127 18.22 -7.65 4.69
CA PRO A 127 19.42 -7.04 4.10
C PRO A 127 19.20 -6.69 2.63
N THR A 128 19.42 -5.44 2.27
CA THR A 128 19.07 -4.87 0.95
C THR A 128 20.24 -4.05 0.40
N PHE A 129 20.49 -4.17 -0.90
CA PHE A 129 21.58 -3.52 -1.61
C PHE A 129 21.06 -2.85 -2.88
N LEU A 130 21.69 -1.75 -3.29
CA LEU A 130 21.38 -1.02 -4.53
C LEU A 130 22.26 -1.47 -5.69
N THR A 131 23.48 -1.98 -5.42
CA THR A 131 24.45 -2.26 -6.47
C THR A 131 24.90 -3.72 -6.47
N LEU A 132 25.27 -4.23 -7.64
CA LEU A 132 25.89 -5.55 -7.77
C LEU A 132 27.24 -5.64 -7.00
N PRO A 133 28.15 -4.63 -7.07
CA PRO A 133 29.40 -4.69 -6.32
C PRO A 133 29.19 -4.86 -4.80
N ASP A 134 28.27 -4.10 -4.20
CA ASP A 134 27.97 -4.21 -2.77
C ASP A 134 27.37 -5.57 -2.41
N THR A 135 26.49 -6.08 -3.27
CA THR A 135 25.91 -7.42 -3.11
C THR A 135 26.96 -8.52 -3.19
N ILE A 136 27.87 -8.44 -4.17
CA ILE A 136 28.94 -9.42 -4.33
C ILE A 136 29.91 -9.37 -3.13
N ASN A 137 30.22 -8.18 -2.63
CA ASN A 137 31.02 -8.03 -1.43
C ASN A 137 30.36 -8.67 -0.20
N ALA A 138 29.05 -8.47 -0.03
CA ALA A 138 28.28 -9.07 1.05
C ALA A 138 28.21 -10.61 0.95
N LEU A 139 28.10 -11.16 -0.27
CA LEU A 139 28.21 -12.60 -0.52
C LEU A 139 29.60 -13.15 -0.18
N ASN A 140 30.67 -12.45 -0.57
CA ASN A 140 32.05 -12.86 -0.30
C ASN A 140 32.43 -12.83 1.20
N THR A 141 31.69 -12.05 1.99
CA THR A 141 31.84 -11.96 3.45
C THR A 141 30.85 -12.80 4.23
N ASP A 142 30.08 -13.64 3.57
CA ASP A 142 29.01 -14.47 4.14
C ASP A 142 27.96 -13.66 4.94
N SER A 143 27.83 -12.34 4.66
CA SER A 143 26.85 -11.47 5.29
C SER A 143 25.44 -11.72 4.75
N ILE A 144 25.34 -12.25 3.52
CA ILE A 144 24.13 -12.73 2.86
C ILE A 144 24.40 -14.02 2.11
N THR A 145 23.38 -14.77 1.79
CA THR A 145 23.48 -16.03 1.06
C THR A 145 22.38 -16.14 0.01
N PHE A 146 22.59 -16.95 -1.02
CA PHE A 146 21.50 -17.32 -1.92
C PHE A 146 20.44 -18.19 -1.22
N PRO A 147 19.15 -18.11 -1.66
CA PRO A 147 18.66 -17.29 -2.74
C PRO A 147 18.55 -15.80 -2.38
N LEU A 148 18.62 -14.93 -3.40
CA LEU A 148 18.34 -13.50 -3.29
C LEU A 148 17.15 -13.11 -4.13
N ILE A 149 16.52 -11.97 -3.79
CA ILE A 149 15.42 -11.37 -4.57
C ILE A 149 15.96 -10.14 -5.29
N VAL A 150 15.78 -10.10 -6.62
CA VAL A 150 16.07 -8.94 -7.47
C VAL A 150 14.74 -8.34 -7.89
N LYS A 151 14.52 -7.05 -7.61
CA LYS A 151 13.24 -6.39 -7.90
C LYS A 151 13.43 -4.89 -8.16
N PRO A 152 12.45 -4.24 -8.85
CA PRO A 152 12.47 -2.79 -9.00
C PRO A 152 12.45 -2.10 -7.64
N ARG A 153 13.25 -1.04 -7.49
CA ARG A 153 13.25 -0.17 -6.29
C ARG A 153 11.88 0.49 -6.12
N TRP A 154 11.33 1.03 -7.19
CA TRP A 154 9.96 1.51 -7.29
C TRP A 154 9.14 0.49 -8.08
N GLY A 155 8.12 -0.11 -7.47
CA GLY A 155 7.33 -1.13 -8.14
C GLY A 155 6.24 -1.68 -7.25
N MET A 156 5.20 -2.20 -7.87
CA MET A 156 3.99 -2.72 -7.26
C MET A 156 3.51 -3.98 -7.97
N GLY A 157 2.62 -4.74 -7.34
CA GLY A 157 1.96 -5.88 -7.95
C GLY A 157 2.91 -6.99 -8.39
N SER A 158 4.05 -7.14 -7.74
CA SER A 158 5.09 -8.15 -8.03
C SER A 158 5.68 -8.09 -9.45
N ILE A 159 5.56 -6.95 -10.16
CA ILE A 159 6.14 -6.79 -11.49
C ILE A 159 7.67 -6.75 -11.39
N GLY A 160 8.35 -7.63 -12.14
CA GLY A 160 9.81 -7.65 -12.22
C GLY A 160 10.50 -8.19 -10.96
N ILE A 161 9.85 -9.05 -10.19
CA ILE A 161 10.48 -9.72 -9.04
C ILE A 161 11.04 -11.06 -9.49
N TYR A 162 12.33 -11.29 -9.24
CA TYR A 162 13.03 -12.52 -9.55
C TYR A 162 13.72 -13.08 -8.31
N SER A 163 13.59 -14.40 -8.10
CA SER A 163 14.44 -15.15 -7.17
C SER A 163 15.66 -15.67 -7.92
N VAL A 164 16.84 -15.50 -7.35
CA VAL A 164 18.12 -15.92 -7.94
C VAL A 164 18.87 -16.81 -6.97
N ASN A 165 19.47 -17.91 -7.49
CA ASN A 165 20.09 -18.95 -6.68
C ASN A 165 21.62 -18.96 -6.77
N ASN A 166 22.20 -18.17 -7.64
CA ASN A 166 23.63 -18.09 -7.88
C ASN A 166 24.01 -16.76 -8.55
N LEU A 167 25.30 -16.50 -8.67
CA LEU A 167 25.86 -15.26 -9.22
C LEU A 167 25.57 -15.10 -10.72
N GLU A 168 25.48 -16.18 -11.49
CA GLU A 168 25.16 -16.13 -12.92
C GLU A 168 23.72 -15.66 -13.13
N GLU A 169 22.76 -16.27 -12.44
CA GLU A 169 21.35 -15.84 -12.45
C GLU A 169 21.20 -14.38 -12.00
N LEU A 170 21.91 -13.98 -10.94
CA LEU A 170 21.91 -12.61 -10.45
C LEU A 170 22.31 -11.61 -11.54
N ASN A 171 23.43 -11.84 -12.23
CA ASN A 171 23.93 -10.94 -13.28
C ASN A 171 22.96 -10.86 -14.48
N ILE A 172 22.45 -12.00 -14.93
CA ILE A 172 21.53 -12.07 -16.08
C ILE A 172 20.21 -11.35 -15.76
N LEU A 173 19.60 -11.69 -14.62
CA LEU A 173 18.27 -11.16 -14.27
C LEU A 173 18.32 -9.70 -13.82
N TYR A 174 19.42 -9.24 -13.19
CA TYR A 174 19.65 -7.83 -12.91
C TYR A 174 19.72 -7.01 -14.21
N SER A 175 20.51 -7.46 -15.18
CA SER A 175 20.64 -6.79 -16.49
C SER A 175 19.33 -6.77 -17.27
N LYS A 176 18.62 -7.90 -17.27
CA LYS A 176 17.28 -8.00 -17.88
C LYS A 176 16.30 -7.03 -17.23
N LEU A 177 16.22 -7.01 -15.91
CA LEU A 177 15.31 -6.15 -15.18
C LEU A 177 15.60 -4.66 -15.43
N LYS A 178 16.90 -4.28 -15.47
CA LYS A 178 17.31 -2.90 -15.78
C LYS A 178 16.80 -2.45 -17.15
N HIS A 179 16.74 -3.37 -18.11
CA HIS A 179 16.16 -3.10 -19.44
C HIS A 179 14.60 -3.05 -19.39
N ASP A 180 13.98 -4.03 -18.73
CA ASP A 180 12.52 -4.19 -18.73
C ASP A 180 11.79 -3.04 -18.02
N ILE A 181 12.38 -2.44 -16.97
CA ILE A 181 11.82 -1.28 -16.27
C ILE A 181 11.45 -0.17 -17.24
N TRP A 182 12.32 0.14 -18.22
CA TRP A 182 12.11 1.25 -19.17
C TRP A 182 11.03 0.96 -20.23
N ASN A 183 10.67 -0.30 -20.40
CA ASN A 183 9.62 -0.76 -21.32
C ASN A 183 8.25 -0.92 -20.63
N THR A 184 8.14 -0.57 -19.35
CA THR A 184 6.92 -0.66 -18.56
C THR A 184 6.52 0.69 -17.94
N ALA A 185 5.38 0.74 -17.25
CA ALA A 185 4.97 1.91 -16.48
C ALA A 185 5.93 2.25 -15.33
N LEU A 186 6.77 1.30 -14.89
CA LEU A 186 7.77 1.52 -13.84
C LEU A 186 8.82 2.57 -14.19
N ARG A 187 8.98 2.90 -15.49
CA ARG A 187 9.90 3.96 -15.97
C ARG A 187 9.62 5.34 -15.35
N PHE A 188 8.38 5.64 -15.02
CA PHE A 188 8.02 6.94 -14.47
C PHE A 188 8.61 7.15 -13.07
N GLU A 189 8.44 6.19 -12.18
CA GLU A 189 8.99 6.22 -10.83
C GLU A 189 10.51 6.05 -10.84
N SER A 190 11.00 5.09 -11.65
CA SER A 190 12.43 4.80 -11.76
C SER A 190 13.24 5.92 -12.41
N ALA A 191 12.59 6.90 -13.03
CA ALA A 191 13.26 8.10 -13.53
C ALA A 191 13.86 8.98 -12.41
N ALA A 192 13.45 8.78 -11.15
CA ALA A 192 14.03 9.44 -9.98
C ALA A 192 15.52 9.09 -9.80
N ASP A 193 15.89 7.83 -10.09
CA ASP A 193 17.29 7.40 -10.10
C ASP A 193 17.46 6.25 -11.12
N LYS A 194 18.03 6.57 -12.27
CA LYS A 194 18.17 5.61 -13.37
C LYS A 194 19.24 4.55 -13.13
N GLU A 195 20.25 4.86 -12.36
CA GLU A 195 21.33 3.93 -12.09
C GLU A 195 20.98 2.96 -10.98
N GLU A 196 20.34 3.42 -9.93
CA GLU A 196 19.95 2.66 -8.76
C GLU A 196 18.44 2.34 -8.74
N CYS A 197 17.87 1.96 -9.89
CA CYS A 197 16.45 1.65 -10.04
C CYS A 197 16.05 0.22 -9.63
N ILE A 198 17.01 -0.58 -9.18
CA ILE A 198 16.86 -1.98 -8.76
C ILE A 198 17.36 -2.12 -7.32
N ILE A 199 16.73 -2.98 -6.55
CA ILE A 199 17.26 -3.47 -5.28
C ILE A 199 17.50 -4.97 -5.35
N ILE A 200 18.53 -5.41 -4.63
CA ILE A 200 18.85 -6.81 -4.39
C ILE A 200 18.68 -7.06 -2.89
N GLN A 201 17.88 -8.05 -2.54
CA GLN A 201 17.46 -8.24 -1.16
C GLN A 201 17.62 -9.71 -0.75
N GLN A 202 18.06 -9.95 0.48
CA GLN A 202 18.09 -11.30 1.05
C GLN A 202 16.69 -11.92 1.00
N HIS A 203 16.56 -13.12 0.46
CA HIS A 203 15.35 -13.90 0.60
C HIS A 203 15.14 -14.29 2.06
N ILE A 204 13.94 -14.10 2.57
CA ILE A 204 13.60 -14.45 3.95
C ILE A 204 12.80 -15.73 3.98
N GLU A 205 13.32 -16.71 4.71
CA GLU A 205 12.55 -17.91 5.06
C GLU A 205 11.62 -17.61 6.24
N GLY A 206 10.38 -18.06 6.15
CA GLY A 206 9.41 -17.86 7.21
C GLY A 206 7.97 -17.81 6.75
N GLN A 207 7.08 -17.60 7.70
CA GLN A 207 5.66 -17.38 7.41
C GLN A 207 5.40 -15.91 7.17
N GLU A 208 4.77 -15.60 6.05
CA GLU A 208 4.38 -14.23 5.70
C GLU A 208 3.08 -13.82 6.42
N TYR A 209 3.09 -12.60 6.92
CA TYR A 209 1.95 -11.95 7.57
C TYR A 209 1.69 -10.59 6.93
N GLY A 210 0.42 -10.21 6.91
CA GLY A 210 -0.01 -8.86 6.64
C GLY A 210 -0.40 -8.16 7.93
N ILE A 211 0.13 -6.95 8.13
CA ILE A 211 -0.25 -6.08 9.23
C ILE A 211 -0.89 -4.83 8.63
N GLU A 212 -1.98 -4.39 9.20
CA GLU A 212 -2.54 -3.09 8.89
C GLU A 212 -2.46 -2.21 10.12
N ILE A 213 -1.79 -1.07 9.99
CA ILE A 213 -1.64 -0.07 11.04
C ILE A 213 -2.59 1.08 10.72
N LEU A 214 -3.47 1.39 11.65
CA LEU A 214 -4.41 2.50 11.53
C LEU A 214 -3.98 3.63 12.43
N ASN A 215 -3.74 4.79 11.83
CA ASN A 215 -3.64 6.06 12.53
C ASN A 215 -4.94 6.87 12.30
N ASP A 216 -5.22 7.83 13.18
CA ASP A 216 -6.26 8.82 12.92
C ASP A 216 -5.84 9.84 11.83
N LEU A 217 -6.69 10.83 11.56
CA LEU A 217 -6.39 11.86 10.55
C LEU A 217 -5.32 12.87 11.02
N ASP A 218 -4.98 12.88 12.31
CA ASP A 218 -3.89 13.67 12.92
C ASP A 218 -2.60 12.86 13.05
N CYS A 219 -2.56 11.67 12.42
CA CYS A 219 -1.41 10.77 12.39
C CYS A 219 -1.04 10.15 13.76
N ASN A 220 -2.01 9.98 14.65
CA ASN A 220 -1.82 9.30 15.92
C ASN A 220 -2.23 7.83 15.82
N TYR A 221 -1.43 6.93 16.39
CA TYR A 221 -1.71 5.50 16.41
C TYR A 221 -3.07 5.19 17.04
N THR A 222 -3.85 4.36 16.36
CA THR A 222 -5.20 3.97 16.80
C THR A 222 -5.36 2.48 16.97
N ALA A 223 -4.96 1.66 15.97
CA ALA A 223 -5.14 0.22 16.01
C ALA A 223 -4.15 -0.53 15.10
N THR A 224 -4.00 -1.83 15.38
CA THR A 224 -3.25 -2.78 14.53
C THR A 224 -4.12 -4.01 14.27
N PHE A 225 -4.16 -4.43 13.01
CA PHE A 225 -4.82 -5.65 12.57
C PHE A 225 -3.80 -6.57 11.92
N SER A 226 -3.93 -7.87 12.12
CA SER A 226 -2.94 -8.82 11.60
C SER A 226 -3.59 -10.07 11.04
N LYS A 227 -2.94 -10.63 10.02
CA LYS A 227 -3.38 -11.85 9.36
C LYS A 227 -2.19 -12.66 8.87
N LYS A 228 -2.29 -13.96 8.96
CA LYS A 228 -1.39 -14.92 8.35
C LYS A 228 -1.77 -15.08 6.88
N LYS A 229 -0.83 -14.87 5.97
CA LYS A 229 -1.03 -15.14 4.54
C LYS A 229 -0.87 -16.65 4.30
N ILE A 230 -1.93 -17.28 3.78
CA ILE A 230 -1.97 -18.73 3.55
C ILE A 230 -1.67 -19.04 2.09
N ALA A 231 -2.22 -18.26 1.17
CA ALA A 231 -1.95 -18.38 -0.26
C ALA A 231 -1.88 -17.00 -0.92
N MET A 232 -1.01 -16.93 -1.94
CA MET A 232 -0.80 -15.75 -2.77
C MET A 232 -1.21 -16.06 -4.19
N ARG A 233 -1.75 -15.04 -4.90
CA ARG A 233 -2.06 -15.10 -6.33
C ARG A 233 -1.60 -13.81 -7.01
N SER A 234 -0.68 -13.94 -7.96
CA SER A 234 -0.17 -12.79 -8.73
C SER A 234 0.29 -11.61 -7.85
N GLY A 235 1.00 -11.91 -6.74
CA GLY A 235 1.53 -10.90 -5.83
C GLY A 235 0.51 -10.31 -4.85
N GLU A 236 -0.73 -10.79 -4.83
CA GLU A 236 -1.74 -10.40 -3.86
C GLU A 236 -2.11 -11.56 -2.92
N THR A 237 -2.46 -11.24 -1.69
CA THR A 237 -3.00 -12.22 -0.75
C THR A 237 -4.34 -12.74 -1.27
N ASP A 238 -4.42 -14.05 -1.46
CA ASP A 238 -5.60 -14.76 -1.96
C ASP A 238 -6.40 -15.46 -0.85
N ILE A 239 -5.69 -16.08 0.09
CA ILE A 239 -6.27 -16.70 1.30
C ILE A 239 -5.50 -16.19 2.51
N ALA A 240 -6.21 -15.73 3.52
CA ALA A 240 -5.63 -15.34 4.80
C ALA A 240 -6.52 -15.74 5.97
N GLU A 241 -5.89 -15.82 7.15
CA GLU A 241 -6.55 -16.04 8.43
C GLU A 241 -6.13 -14.96 9.41
N THR A 242 -7.10 -14.29 10.04
CA THR A 242 -6.81 -13.26 11.05
C THR A 242 -6.22 -13.89 12.30
N VAL A 243 -5.18 -13.27 12.85
CA VAL A 243 -4.45 -13.75 14.02
C VAL A 243 -4.41 -12.68 15.11
N ASP A 244 -3.99 -13.05 16.32
CA ASP A 244 -3.79 -12.10 17.41
C ASP A 244 -2.78 -11.01 17.01
N PRO A 245 -3.15 -9.73 17.04
CA PRO A 245 -2.25 -8.63 16.69
C PRO A 245 -1.20 -8.31 17.77
N THR A 246 -1.35 -8.84 18.97
CA THR A 246 -0.48 -8.53 20.14
C THR A 246 1.01 -8.61 19.83
N PRO A 247 1.54 -9.64 19.15
CA PRO A 247 2.97 -9.71 18.83
C PRO A 247 3.46 -8.60 17.88
N PHE A 248 2.56 -8.02 17.09
CA PHE A 248 2.89 -7.01 16.08
C PHE A 248 2.71 -5.56 16.59
N ILE A 249 1.98 -5.36 17.71
CA ILE A 249 1.70 -4.02 18.26
C ILE A 249 2.97 -3.21 18.51
N PRO A 250 4.05 -3.72 19.12
CA PRO A 250 5.26 -2.93 19.36
C PRO A 250 5.90 -2.40 18.08
N ILE A 251 5.95 -3.23 17.03
CA ILE A 251 6.48 -2.85 15.71
C ILE A 251 5.55 -1.82 15.05
N ALA A 252 4.25 -2.05 15.10
CA ALA A 252 3.24 -1.14 14.55
C ALA A 252 3.31 0.25 15.20
N GLN A 253 3.43 0.32 16.52
CA GLN A 253 3.59 1.59 17.26
C GLN A 253 4.92 2.28 16.94
N THR A 254 6.01 1.52 16.78
CA THR A 254 7.31 2.06 16.35
C THR A 254 7.22 2.65 14.95
N ILE A 255 6.60 1.93 13.99
CA ILE A 255 6.38 2.45 12.65
C ILE A 255 5.49 3.71 12.70
N SER A 256 4.35 3.65 13.37
CA SER A 256 3.40 4.75 13.46
C SER A 256 4.05 6.02 14.02
N SER A 257 4.76 5.92 15.14
CA SER A 257 5.37 7.07 15.82
C SER A 257 6.49 7.74 15.02
N ASN A 258 7.27 6.97 14.25
CA ASN A 258 8.37 7.48 13.45
C ASN A 258 7.92 7.92 12.04
N LEU A 259 7.00 7.20 11.40
CA LEU A 259 6.52 7.49 10.05
C LEU A 259 5.42 8.55 10.04
N ARG A 260 4.54 8.55 11.05
CA ARG A 260 3.39 9.45 11.19
C ARG A 260 2.50 9.46 9.93
N HIS A 261 2.23 8.26 9.40
CA HIS A 261 1.30 8.11 8.29
C HIS A 261 -0.13 8.48 8.69
N ARG A 262 -0.95 8.86 7.71
CA ARG A 262 -2.36 9.18 7.89
C ARG A 262 -3.23 8.00 7.48
N ALA A 263 -4.22 7.66 8.30
CA ALA A 263 -5.16 6.55 8.08
C ALA A 263 -4.46 5.19 7.95
N MET A 264 -4.75 4.42 6.91
CA MET A 264 -4.26 3.06 6.74
C MET A 264 -2.82 2.99 6.23
N LEU A 265 -2.02 2.13 6.85
CA LEU A 265 -0.74 1.64 6.35
C LEU A 265 -0.82 0.12 6.25
N ASP A 266 -0.60 -0.39 5.05
CA ASP A 266 -0.55 -1.81 4.71
C ASP A 266 0.92 -2.26 4.77
N VAL A 267 1.24 -3.22 5.65
CA VAL A 267 2.61 -3.66 5.94
C VAL A 267 2.72 -5.16 5.74
N ASP A 268 3.71 -5.57 4.96
CA ASP A 268 4.07 -6.97 4.80
C ASP A 268 5.29 -7.31 5.65
N CYS A 269 5.24 -8.43 6.37
CA CYS A 269 6.34 -8.92 7.19
C CYS A 269 6.43 -10.44 7.20
N PHE A 270 7.58 -10.96 7.59
CA PHE A 270 7.80 -12.37 7.85
C PHE A 270 8.05 -12.61 9.33
N ILE A 271 7.61 -13.76 9.83
CA ILE A 271 8.13 -14.33 11.08
C ILE A 271 9.10 -15.43 10.67
N SER A 272 10.38 -15.22 10.96
CA SER A 272 11.44 -16.18 10.68
C SER A 272 11.31 -17.44 11.55
N PRO A 273 12.03 -18.54 11.24
CA PRO A 273 12.07 -19.74 12.10
C PRO A 273 12.57 -19.45 13.53
N SER A 274 13.35 -18.38 13.73
CA SER A 274 13.79 -17.93 15.06
C SER A 274 12.76 -17.11 15.82
N GLY A 275 11.59 -16.82 15.21
CA GLY A 275 10.54 -16.00 15.80
C GLY A 275 10.74 -14.49 15.62
N GLN A 276 11.77 -14.07 14.87
CA GLN A 276 12.00 -12.64 14.59
C GLN A 276 11.01 -12.12 13.55
N ILE A 277 10.42 -10.95 13.80
CA ILE A 277 9.57 -10.25 12.83
C ILE A 277 10.47 -9.38 11.93
N ILE A 278 10.39 -9.62 10.62
CA ILE A 278 11.17 -8.94 9.58
C ILE A 278 10.19 -8.17 8.70
N VAL A 279 10.26 -6.83 8.72
CA VAL A 279 9.37 -5.97 7.95
C VAL A 279 9.88 -5.83 6.52
N LEU A 280 9.04 -6.19 5.56
CA LEU A 280 9.42 -6.25 4.14
C LEU A 280 9.08 -4.96 3.38
N GLU A 281 7.85 -4.48 3.54
CA GLU A 281 7.27 -3.43 2.68
C GLU A 281 6.17 -2.69 3.44
N MET A 282 5.98 -1.40 3.11
CA MET A 282 4.95 -0.55 3.69
C MET A 282 4.25 0.25 2.57
N ASN A 283 2.91 0.31 2.60
CA ASN A 283 2.11 1.04 1.61
C ASN A 283 1.06 1.89 2.34
N CYS A 284 1.17 3.23 2.28
CA CYS A 284 0.32 4.13 3.07
C CYS A 284 -1.06 4.37 2.41
N ARG A 285 -1.80 3.30 2.21
CA ARG A 285 -3.17 3.25 1.66
C ARG A 285 -3.88 1.97 2.08
N PHE A 286 -5.16 1.83 1.76
CA PHE A 286 -5.84 0.55 1.87
C PHE A 286 -5.13 -0.51 1.03
N GLY A 287 -4.72 -1.61 1.67
CA GLY A 287 -4.10 -2.75 1.04
C GLY A 287 -5.09 -3.65 0.32
N GLY A 288 -4.57 -4.49 -0.60
CA GLY A 288 -5.34 -5.56 -1.20
C GLY A 288 -5.82 -6.61 -0.17
N GLN A 289 -5.23 -6.60 1.01
CA GLN A 289 -5.57 -7.52 2.11
C GLN A 289 -6.62 -6.98 3.10
N TYR A 290 -7.06 -5.72 2.96
CA TYR A 290 -8.08 -5.13 3.85
C TYR A 290 -9.41 -5.93 3.91
N PRO A 291 -9.92 -6.57 2.83
CA PRO A 291 -11.13 -7.38 2.91
C PRO A 291 -11.10 -8.47 4.00
N PHE A 292 -9.91 -9.06 4.26
CA PHE A 292 -9.76 -10.07 5.32
C PHE A 292 -9.98 -9.48 6.71
N THR A 293 -9.49 -8.26 6.93
CA THR A 293 -9.70 -7.49 8.16
C THR A 293 -11.15 -7.07 8.31
N HIS A 294 -11.77 -6.61 7.22
CA HIS A 294 -13.20 -6.23 7.22
C HIS A 294 -14.10 -7.42 7.54
N ASN A 295 -13.84 -8.59 6.94
CA ASN A 295 -14.57 -9.84 7.20
C ASN A 295 -14.43 -10.32 8.67
N ALA A 296 -13.38 -9.89 9.35
CA ALA A 296 -13.16 -10.18 10.78
C ALA A 296 -13.83 -9.15 11.72
N GLY A 297 -14.74 -8.33 11.21
CA GLY A 297 -15.57 -7.40 11.98
C GLY A 297 -15.03 -5.98 12.09
N VAL A 298 -13.85 -5.71 11.56
CA VAL A 298 -13.28 -4.35 11.59
C VAL A 298 -13.92 -3.46 10.51
N ASN A 299 -14.36 -2.27 10.89
CA ASN A 299 -15.03 -1.33 9.98
C ASN A 299 -14.29 0.02 9.91
N VAL A 300 -13.08 0.02 9.32
CA VAL A 300 -12.32 1.26 9.08
C VAL A 300 -13.09 2.25 8.19
N PRO A 301 -13.84 1.85 7.13
CA PRO A 301 -14.66 2.79 6.37
C PRO A 301 -15.59 3.61 7.24
N ARG A 302 -16.31 3.00 8.19
CA ARG A 302 -17.19 3.70 9.13
C ARG A 302 -16.42 4.64 10.04
N GLN A 303 -15.27 4.20 10.55
CA GLN A 303 -14.42 5.02 11.41
C GLN A 303 -13.86 6.24 10.64
N LEU A 304 -13.41 6.07 9.40
CA LEU A 304 -12.93 7.19 8.57
C LEU A 304 -14.03 8.22 8.30
N ILE A 305 -15.25 7.77 7.98
CA ILE A 305 -16.40 8.66 7.80
C ILE A 305 -16.68 9.43 9.09
N GLN A 306 -16.59 8.78 10.25
CA GLN A 306 -16.76 9.39 11.55
C GLN A 306 -15.70 10.48 11.80
N TRP A 307 -14.42 10.20 11.55
CA TRP A 307 -13.33 11.18 11.66
C TRP A 307 -13.48 12.34 10.68
N LEU A 308 -13.82 12.08 9.42
CA LEU A 308 -14.06 13.11 8.40
C LEU A 308 -15.26 14.00 8.72
N SER A 309 -16.14 13.55 9.61
CA SER A 309 -17.28 14.32 10.13
C SER A 309 -16.99 15.00 11.47
N GLY A 310 -15.74 14.98 11.95
CA GLY A 310 -15.32 15.57 13.23
C GLY A 310 -15.66 14.73 14.47
N GLY A 311 -16.01 13.44 14.28
CA GLY A 311 -16.31 12.53 15.40
C GLY A 311 -15.05 11.87 15.94
N GLU A 312 -15.17 11.27 17.12
CA GLU A 312 -14.09 10.61 17.85
C GLU A 312 -13.86 9.17 17.38
N THR A 313 -12.78 8.55 17.88
CA THR A 313 -12.49 7.13 17.62
C THR A 313 -13.50 6.22 18.34
N ASN A 314 -14.12 5.32 17.58
CA ASN A 314 -14.98 4.27 18.11
C ASN A 314 -14.26 2.92 18.07
N HIS A 315 -13.68 2.52 19.19
CA HIS A 315 -12.92 1.27 19.29
C HIS A 315 -13.73 0.00 18.99
N SER A 316 -15.07 0.04 19.14
CA SER A 316 -15.91 -1.10 18.79
C SER A 316 -15.93 -1.39 17.28
N LEU A 317 -15.66 -0.39 16.43
CA LEU A 317 -15.50 -0.55 14.99
C LEU A 317 -14.14 -1.14 14.60
N LEU A 318 -13.18 -1.15 15.52
CA LEU A 318 -11.79 -1.48 15.29
C LEU A 318 -11.36 -2.76 16.03
N THR A 319 -12.33 -3.57 16.46
CA THR A 319 -12.05 -4.84 17.13
C THR A 319 -12.03 -5.98 16.12
N GLN A 320 -10.84 -6.57 15.91
CA GLN A 320 -10.65 -7.71 15.02
C GLN A 320 -10.99 -9.03 15.73
N GLN A 321 -11.80 -9.87 15.09
CA GLN A 321 -11.94 -11.28 15.48
C GLN A 321 -10.77 -12.09 14.93
N CYS A 322 -10.17 -12.93 15.78
CA CYS A 322 -9.09 -13.84 15.37
C CYS A 322 -9.64 -15.17 14.87
N GLY A 323 -8.85 -15.87 14.03
CA GLY A 323 -9.23 -17.17 13.48
C GLY A 323 -10.23 -17.11 12.33
N ILE A 324 -10.55 -15.93 11.83
CA ILE A 324 -11.43 -15.78 10.65
C ILE A 324 -10.60 -16.03 9.40
N ARG A 325 -10.88 -17.17 8.76
CA ARG A 325 -10.26 -17.54 7.48
C ARG A 325 -11.19 -17.18 6.33
N SER A 326 -10.67 -16.47 5.35
CA SER A 326 -11.40 -16.09 4.14
C SER A 326 -10.50 -16.08 2.91
N CYS A 327 -11.11 -16.06 1.73
CA CYS A 327 -10.42 -16.03 0.45
C CYS A 327 -11.03 -14.97 -0.46
N LYS A 328 -10.25 -14.55 -1.47
CA LYS A 328 -10.77 -13.77 -2.60
C LYS A 328 -11.37 -14.69 -3.64
N GLU A 329 -12.57 -14.37 -4.10
CA GLU A 329 -13.22 -15.06 -5.23
C GLU A 329 -13.14 -14.20 -6.48
N ILE A 330 -12.87 -14.85 -7.62
CA ILE A 330 -12.88 -14.20 -8.94
C ILE A 330 -14.16 -14.59 -9.68
N ASN A 331 -15.02 -13.62 -9.89
CA ASN A 331 -16.24 -13.79 -10.65
C ASN A 331 -16.15 -13.01 -11.96
N PRO A 332 -16.35 -13.66 -13.15
CA PRO A 332 -16.56 -12.94 -14.40
C PRO A 332 -17.80 -12.05 -14.29
N VAL A 333 -17.68 -10.79 -14.73
CA VAL A 333 -18.78 -9.83 -14.72
C VAL A 333 -18.96 -9.22 -16.10
N ILE A 334 -20.22 -8.93 -16.46
CA ILE A 334 -20.58 -8.16 -17.67
C ILE A 334 -20.84 -6.73 -17.21
N PHE A 335 -20.29 -5.73 -17.91
CA PHE A 335 -20.44 -4.31 -17.57
C PHE A 335 -20.28 -3.38 -18.78
#